data_832910f9fa1291aa7adfb4fd4162390d
#
_entry.id   832910f9fa1291aa7adfb4fd4162390d
#
_cell.length_a   1.000
_cell.length_b   1.000
_cell.length_c   1.000
_cell.angle_alpha   90.00
_cell.angle_beta   90.00
_cell.angle_gamma   90.00
#
_symmetry.space_group_name_H-M   'P 1'
#
loop_
_entity.id
_entity.type
_entity.pdbx_description
1 polymer ?
#
loop_
_entity_poly.entity_id
_entity_poly.type
_entity_poly.pdbx_seq_one_letter_code
_entity_poly.pdbx_strand_id
1 'polypeptide(L)' 'MANTDDIYEDRLVFAAYDERVKELFKVFAEGLAQGEPERPSQERFRRALRFAQRARNLAMQAVQQEKTAEAEALAAAPAS' A
#
# COMPACT_ATOMS: atom_id res chain seq x y z
N MET A 1 -0.74 -21.16 -14.95
CA MET A 1 -1.23 -19.91 -15.54
C MET A 1 -1.41 -18.87 -14.42
N ALA A 2 -0.77 -17.71 -14.57
CA ALA A 2 -0.91 -16.68 -13.57
C ALA A 2 -2.37 -16.22 -13.53
N ASN A 3 -2.95 -16.20 -12.33
CA ASN A 3 -4.31 -15.75 -12.17
C ASN A 3 -4.35 -14.23 -12.34
N THR A 4 -5.21 -13.75 -13.22
CA THR A 4 -5.35 -12.31 -13.48
C THR A 4 -5.72 -11.56 -12.20
N ASP A 5 -6.50 -12.19 -11.32
CA ASP A 5 -6.92 -11.58 -10.05
C ASP A 5 -5.74 -11.32 -9.13
N ASP A 6 -4.72 -12.19 -9.14
CA ASP A 6 -3.53 -12.03 -8.31
C ASP A 6 -2.77 -10.75 -8.68
N ILE A 7 -2.62 -10.53 -9.99
CA ILE A 7 -1.94 -9.35 -10.50
C ILE A 7 -2.77 -8.10 -10.24
N TYR A 8 -4.09 -8.23 -10.34
CA TYR A 8 -5.01 -7.11 -10.20
C TYR A 8 -4.97 -6.53 -8.78
N GLU A 9 -5.03 -7.38 -7.77
CA GLU A 9 -5.00 -6.93 -6.38
C GLU A 9 -3.68 -6.28 -6.03
N ASP A 10 -2.56 -6.84 -6.48
CA ASP A 10 -1.25 -6.24 -6.28
C ASP A 10 -1.17 -4.85 -6.91
N ARG A 11 -1.70 -4.71 -8.12
CA ARG A 11 -1.73 -3.42 -8.82
C ARG A 11 -2.56 -2.40 -8.08
N LEU A 12 -3.69 -2.82 -7.51
CA LEU A 12 -4.55 -1.92 -6.74
C LEU A 12 -3.82 -1.40 -5.50
N VAL A 13 -3.10 -2.27 -4.80
CA VAL A 13 -2.34 -1.87 -3.62
C VAL A 13 -1.26 -0.87 -4.01
N PHE A 14 -0.50 -1.13 -5.07
CA PHE A 14 0.54 -0.22 -5.53
C PHE A 14 -0.04 1.10 -6.01
N ALA A 15 -1.16 1.06 -6.72
CA ALA A 15 -1.81 2.28 -7.21
C ALA A 15 -2.31 3.14 -6.04
N ALA A 16 -2.87 2.51 -5.01
CA ALA A 16 -3.31 3.21 -3.81
C ALA A 16 -2.13 3.83 -3.07
N TYR A 17 -1.02 3.12 -2.99
CA TYR A 17 0.20 3.64 -2.39
C TYR A 17 0.71 4.86 -3.16
N ASP A 18 0.77 4.78 -4.49
CA ASP A 18 1.21 5.89 -5.32
C ASP A 18 0.34 7.13 -5.09
N GLU A 19 -0.98 6.95 -5.04
CA GLU A 19 -1.90 8.05 -4.79
C GLU A 19 -1.68 8.66 -3.41
N ARG A 20 -1.42 7.82 -2.42
CA ARG A 20 -1.16 8.29 -1.06
C ARG A 20 0.13 9.12 -1.01
N VAL A 21 1.18 8.67 -1.67
CA VAL A 21 2.46 9.39 -1.72
C VAL A 21 2.27 10.74 -2.39
N LYS A 22 1.48 10.79 -3.47
CA LYS A 22 1.18 12.06 -4.15
C LYS A 22 0.46 13.02 -3.21
N GLU A 23 -0.50 12.53 -2.43
CA GLU A 23 -1.21 13.36 -1.44
C GLU A 23 -0.25 13.89 -0.37
N LEU A 24 0.63 13.03 0.13
CA LEU A 24 1.60 13.42 1.14
C LEU A 24 2.53 14.51 0.62
N PHE A 25 2.98 14.39 -0.61
CA PHE A 25 3.80 15.40 -1.24
C PHE A 25 3.05 16.71 -1.40
N LYS A 26 1.80 16.64 -1.83
CA LYS A 26 0.97 17.82 -2.02
C LYS A 26 0.80 18.60 -0.70
N VAL A 27 0.49 17.90 0.38
CA VAL A 27 0.32 18.52 1.70
C VAL A 27 1.65 19.14 2.15
N PHE A 28 2.75 18.43 1.96
CA PHE A 28 4.07 18.93 2.31
C PHE A 28 4.40 20.21 1.54
N ALA A 29 4.21 20.19 0.22
CA ALA A 29 4.50 21.35 -0.62
C ALA A 29 3.62 22.55 -0.27
N GLU A 30 2.33 22.32 -0.01
CA GLU A 30 1.40 23.39 0.37
C GLU A 30 1.80 24.01 1.71
N GLY A 31 2.21 23.19 2.66
CA GLY A 31 2.66 23.70 3.96
C GLY A 31 3.88 24.59 3.81
N LEU A 32 4.86 24.17 3.02
CA LEU A 32 6.05 25.00 2.77
C LEU A 32 5.69 26.31 2.08
N ALA A 33 4.75 26.26 1.13
CA ALA A 33 4.29 27.47 0.43
C ALA A 33 3.61 28.44 1.38
N GLN A 34 3.02 27.96 2.46
CA GLN A 34 2.37 28.77 3.47
C GLN A 34 3.33 29.23 4.57
N GLY A 35 4.61 28.91 4.45
CA GLY A 35 5.61 29.36 5.39
C GLY A 35 5.88 28.45 6.55
N GLU A 36 5.41 27.19 6.51
CA GLU A 36 5.73 26.23 7.57
C GLU A 36 7.24 25.99 7.62
N PRO A 37 7.81 25.80 8.83
CA PRO A 37 9.24 25.51 8.95
C PRO A 37 9.60 24.23 8.22
N GLU A 38 10.74 24.26 7.54
CA GLU A 38 11.16 23.14 6.67
C GLU A 38 11.41 21.86 7.45
N ARG A 39 12.16 21.93 8.55
CA ARG A 39 12.55 20.74 9.29
C ARG A 39 11.36 19.98 9.88
N PRO A 40 10.44 20.63 10.63
CA PRO A 40 9.26 19.92 11.12
C PRO A 40 8.36 19.39 10.01
N SER A 41 8.23 20.13 8.91
CA SER A 41 7.45 19.70 7.75
C SER A 41 8.05 18.45 7.12
N GLN A 42 9.37 18.43 6.98
CA GLN A 42 10.12 17.29 6.45
C GLN A 42 9.97 16.08 7.35
N GLU A 43 10.06 16.26 8.67
CA GLU A 43 9.86 15.19 9.65
C GLU A 43 8.47 14.59 9.54
N ARG A 44 7.47 15.44 9.41
CA ARG A 44 6.07 15.01 9.26
C ARG A 44 5.88 14.19 7.99
N PHE A 45 6.45 14.67 6.89
CA PHE A 45 6.38 13.97 5.61
C PHE A 45 7.06 12.60 5.69
N ARG A 46 8.26 12.55 6.30
CA ARG A 46 9.00 11.30 6.45
C ARG A 46 8.23 10.27 7.27
N ARG A 47 7.59 10.73 8.35
CA ARG A 47 6.78 9.85 9.20
C ARG A 47 5.60 9.30 8.43
N ALA A 48 4.89 10.17 7.73
CA ALA A 48 3.73 9.76 6.93
C ALA A 48 4.14 8.79 5.81
N LEU A 49 5.28 9.04 5.19
CA LEU A 49 5.80 8.16 4.15
C LEU A 49 6.12 6.76 4.69
N ARG A 50 6.73 6.70 5.89
CA ARG A 50 7.01 5.41 6.53
C ARG A 50 5.74 4.63 6.82
N PHE A 51 4.69 5.32 7.30
CA PHE A 51 3.40 4.66 7.53
C PHE A 51 2.79 4.15 6.23
N ALA A 52 2.87 4.94 5.16
CA ALA A 52 2.35 4.51 3.87
C ALA A 52 3.10 3.28 3.34
N GLN A 53 4.43 3.26 3.49
CA GLN A 53 5.25 2.11 3.10
C GLN A 53 4.89 0.87 3.91
N ARG A 54 4.70 1.05 5.23
CA ARG A 54 4.32 -0.06 6.10
C ARG A 54 2.95 -0.59 5.73
N ALA A 55 1.99 0.30 5.49
CA ALA A 55 0.64 -0.10 5.09
C ALA A 55 0.66 -0.88 3.77
N ARG A 56 1.46 -0.41 2.81
CA ARG A 56 1.63 -1.12 1.53
C ARG A 56 2.16 -2.53 1.78
N ASN A 57 3.20 -2.65 2.58
CA ASN A 57 3.83 -3.95 2.84
C ASN A 57 2.87 -4.90 3.54
N LEU A 58 2.14 -4.41 4.54
CA LEU A 58 1.15 -5.21 5.25
C LEU A 58 -0.01 -5.61 4.34
N ALA A 59 -0.44 -4.70 3.47
CA ALA A 59 -1.50 -5.00 2.50
C ALA A 59 -1.06 -6.07 1.52
N MET A 60 0.18 -6.00 1.05
CA MET A 60 0.73 -7.03 0.15
C MET A 60 0.81 -8.38 0.85
N GLN A 61 1.20 -8.40 2.12
CA GLN A 61 1.18 -9.63 2.91
C GLN A 61 -0.22 -10.18 3.05
N ALA A 62 -1.20 -9.32 3.31
CA ALA A 62 -2.60 -9.74 3.44
C ALA A 62 -3.13 -10.34 2.14
N VAL A 63 -2.81 -9.72 1.01
CA VAL A 63 -3.18 -10.25 -0.30
C VAL A 63 -2.57 -11.64 -0.50
N GLN A 64 -1.30 -11.79 -0.15
CA GLN A 64 -0.62 -13.08 -0.29
C GLN A 64 -1.21 -14.14 0.63
N GLN A 65 -1.55 -13.76 1.87
CA GLN A 65 -2.19 -14.66 2.83
C GLN A 65 -3.54 -15.14 2.31
N GLU A 66 -4.30 -14.24 1.71
CA GLU A 66 -5.61 -14.58 1.17
C GLU A 66 -5.48 -15.54 -0.01
N LYS A 67 -4.51 -15.33 -0.88
CA LYS A 67 -4.22 -16.25 -1.99
C LYS A 67 -3.84 -17.62 -1.48
N THR A 68 -3.02 -17.68 -0.45
CA THR A 68 -2.60 -18.95 0.16
C THR A 68 -3.78 -19.66 0.79
N ALA A 69 -4.63 -18.94 1.52
CA ALA A 69 -5.81 -19.51 2.14
C ALA A 69 -6.77 -20.05 1.10
N GLU A 70 -6.95 -19.33 -0.01
CA GLU A 70 -7.81 -19.77 -1.11
C GLU A 70 -7.25 -21.03 -1.76
N ALA A 71 -5.95 -21.06 -2.01
CA ALA A 71 -5.29 -22.23 -2.58
C ALA A 71 -5.41 -23.45 -1.66
N GLU A 72 -5.24 -23.24 -0.35
CA GLU A 72 -5.39 -24.31 0.64
C GLU A 72 -6.81 -24.82 0.69
N ALA A 73 -7.80 -23.92 0.62
CA ALA A 73 -9.19 -24.30 0.61
C ALA A 73 -9.54 -25.15 -0.61
N LEU A 74 -9.00 -24.78 -1.76
CA LEU A 74 -9.20 -25.56 -2.99
C LEU A 74 -8.52 -26.92 -2.91
N ALA A 75 -7.31 -26.95 -2.36
CA ALA A 75 -6.56 -28.19 -2.20
C ALA A 75 -7.21 -29.13 -1.19
N ALA A 76 -7.87 -28.58 -0.17
CA ALA A 76 -8.54 -29.35 0.87
C ALA A 76 -9.96 -29.74 0.47
N ALA A 77 -10.49 -29.25 -0.64
CA ALA A 77 -11.82 -29.57 -1.09
C ALA A 77 -11.94 -31.08 -1.34
N PRO A 78 -12.98 -31.71 -0.82
CA PRO A 78 -13.15 -33.16 -1.03
C PRO A 78 -13.34 -33.46 -2.50
N ALA A 79 -12.60 -34.45 -2.97
CA ALA A 79 -12.79 -34.96 -4.32
C ALA A 79 -14.07 -35.77 -4.34
N SER A 80 -15.08 -35.22 -4.90
CA SER A 80 -16.39 -35.92 -4.96
C SER A 80 -16.73 -36.30 -6.39
#